data_340525ed4e3b26c567ca1e0a6891e922
#
_entry.id   340525ed4e3b26c567ca1e0a6891e922
#
_cell.length_a   1.000
_cell.length_b   1.000
_cell.length_c   1.000
_cell.angle_alpha   90.00
_cell.angle_beta   90.00
_cell.angle_gamma   90.00
#
_symmetry.space_group_name_H-M   'P 1'
#
loop_
_entity.id
_entity.type
_entity.pdbx_description
1 polymer ?
#
loop_
_entity_poly.entity_id
_entity_poly.type
_entity_poly.pdbx_seq_one_letter_code
_entity_poly.pdbx_strand_id
1 'polypeptide(L)'
;FFIGRYSFDVKLLNDSGLLDCQYNKVSGFVDVKYSKRTDLKMNFITAHKSKGLQADYVFIINNKKSRMGFPSKIQDAAILNLLLDNCDSYPYAEERRLFYVAMTRAKKKVFLVTVNNQESEFAQELKNRYREELKREQWECPLCGGKLLKKKGPYGEFFGCSNYKTTGCKYKRKIIKSE
;
A
#
# COMPACT_ATOMS: atom_id res chain seq x y z
N PHE A 1 -1.70 -9.54 1.03
CA PHE A 1 -2.01 -9.07 2.40
C PHE A 1 -2.33 -7.59 2.41
N PHE A 2 -3.30 -7.21 3.24
CA PHE A 2 -3.42 -5.85 3.74
C PHE A 2 -2.68 -5.75 5.08
N ILE A 3 -1.78 -4.79 5.23
CA ILE A 3 -0.99 -4.60 6.45
C ILE A 3 -1.29 -3.22 7.01
N GLY A 4 -1.80 -3.17 8.25
CA GLY A 4 -1.99 -1.95 9.03
C GLY A 4 -0.98 -1.83 10.17
N ARG A 5 -0.82 -0.62 10.72
CA ARG A 5 -0.01 -0.41 11.93
C ARG A 5 -0.73 -0.99 13.15
N TYR A 6 -2.04 -0.82 13.22
CA TYR A 6 -2.91 -1.25 14.32
C TYR A 6 -3.98 -2.22 13.85
N SER A 7 -4.52 -3.02 14.78
CA SER A 7 -5.61 -3.96 14.49
C SER A 7 -6.89 -3.27 14.05
N PHE A 8 -7.17 -2.07 14.56
CA PHE A 8 -8.35 -1.30 14.19
C PHE A 8 -8.27 -0.67 12.79
N ASP A 9 -7.09 -0.67 12.14
CA ASP A 9 -6.95 -0.20 10.75
C ASP A 9 -7.82 -1.00 9.79
N VAL A 10 -8.22 -2.21 10.16
CA VAL A 10 -9.18 -3.02 9.39
C VAL A 10 -10.49 -2.28 9.12
N LYS A 11 -10.89 -1.36 9.99
CA LYS A 11 -12.09 -0.53 9.80
C LYS A 11 -12.04 0.28 8.50
N LEU A 12 -10.85 0.75 8.10
CA LEU A 12 -10.68 1.47 6.84
C LEU A 12 -11.05 0.62 5.61
N LEU A 13 -10.90 -0.70 5.69
CA LEU A 13 -11.30 -1.64 4.64
C LEU A 13 -12.82 -1.82 4.64
N ASN A 14 -13.44 -2.03 5.82
CA ASN A 14 -14.88 -2.15 5.96
C ASN A 14 -15.62 -0.86 5.55
N ASP A 15 -15.13 0.29 5.98
CA ASP A 15 -15.75 1.60 5.70
C ASP A 15 -15.75 1.94 4.21
N SER A 16 -14.92 1.24 3.42
CA SER A 16 -14.93 1.38 1.95
C SER A 16 -16.24 0.90 1.30
N GLY A 17 -17.03 0.09 2.00
CA GLY A 17 -18.24 -0.55 1.48
C GLY A 17 -18.00 -1.58 0.37
N LEU A 18 -16.75 -1.84 0.01
CA LEU A 18 -16.34 -2.77 -1.05
C LEU A 18 -15.82 -4.09 -0.52
N LEU A 19 -15.32 -4.09 0.70
CA LEU A 19 -14.63 -5.22 1.33
C LEU A 19 -15.38 -5.61 2.61
N ASP A 20 -15.57 -6.92 2.81
CA ASP A 20 -16.09 -7.50 4.04
C ASP A 20 -14.93 -8.16 4.80
N CYS A 21 -14.76 -7.79 6.06
CA CYS A 21 -13.64 -8.22 6.89
C CYS A 21 -14.15 -9.01 8.10
N GLN A 22 -13.79 -10.29 8.18
CA GLN A 22 -14.23 -11.19 9.24
C GLN A 22 -13.03 -11.80 9.97
N TYR A 23 -13.03 -11.74 11.31
CA TYR A 23 -11.97 -12.36 12.08
C TYR A 23 -12.08 -13.88 12.04
N ASN A 24 -11.01 -14.53 11.61
CA ASN A 24 -10.90 -15.98 11.54
C ASN A 24 -10.15 -16.50 12.76
N LYS A 25 -10.87 -17.16 13.68
CA LYS A 25 -10.32 -17.68 14.94
C LYS A 25 -9.29 -18.79 14.71
N VAL A 26 -9.37 -19.53 13.60
CA VAL A 26 -8.47 -20.64 13.29
C VAL A 26 -7.10 -20.12 12.82
N SER A 27 -7.10 -19.18 11.88
CA SER A 27 -5.86 -18.60 11.34
C SER A 27 -5.27 -17.49 12.21
N GLY A 28 -6.09 -16.86 13.06
CA GLY A 28 -5.71 -15.66 13.83
C GLY A 28 -5.60 -14.38 13.00
N PHE A 29 -6.03 -14.43 11.73
CA PHE A 29 -6.05 -13.31 10.80
C PHE A 29 -7.47 -12.76 10.60
N VAL A 30 -7.58 -11.64 9.92
CA VAL A 30 -8.85 -11.15 9.42
C VAL A 30 -8.94 -11.49 7.93
N ASP A 31 -9.90 -12.35 7.59
CA ASP A 31 -10.20 -12.65 6.20
C ASP A 31 -10.88 -11.44 5.55
N VAL A 32 -10.40 -11.04 4.39
CA VAL A 32 -10.93 -9.91 3.61
C VAL A 32 -11.53 -10.44 2.33
N LYS A 33 -12.82 -10.20 2.13
CA LYS A 33 -13.58 -10.65 0.95
C LYS A 33 -13.99 -9.47 0.09
N TYR A 34 -13.89 -9.63 -1.21
CA TYR A 34 -14.40 -8.68 -2.18
C TYR A 34 -15.60 -9.28 -2.90
N SER A 35 -16.77 -8.66 -2.78
CA SER A 35 -18.04 -9.20 -3.27
C SER A 35 -18.05 -9.55 -4.76
N LYS A 36 -17.31 -8.78 -5.58
CA LYS A 36 -17.23 -8.99 -7.04
C LYS A 36 -16.22 -10.05 -7.47
N ARG A 37 -15.34 -10.51 -6.58
CA ARG A 37 -14.27 -11.48 -6.86
C ARG A 37 -14.03 -12.36 -5.64
N THR A 38 -14.86 -13.37 -5.48
CA THR A 38 -14.85 -14.31 -4.34
C THR A 38 -13.68 -15.31 -4.41
N ASP A 39 -13.03 -15.41 -5.58
CA ASP A 39 -11.83 -16.23 -5.80
C ASP A 39 -10.56 -15.66 -5.14
N LEU A 40 -10.56 -14.37 -4.78
CA LEU A 40 -9.41 -13.73 -4.17
C LEU A 40 -9.30 -14.07 -2.69
N LYS A 41 -8.18 -14.70 -2.32
CA LYS A 41 -7.82 -14.94 -0.92
C LYS A 41 -7.01 -13.76 -0.40
N MET A 42 -7.62 -12.95 0.44
CA MET A 42 -7.00 -11.76 1.02
C MET A 42 -7.12 -11.79 2.53
N ASN A 43 -6.09 -11.31 3.22
CA ASN A 43 -6.10 -11.22 4.67
C ASN A 43 -5.59 -9.85 5.11
N PHE A 44 -6.12 -9.37 6.23
CA PHE A 44 -5.58 -8.23 6.95
C PHE A 44 -4.81 -8.71 8.17
N ILE A 45 -3.64 -8.14 8.38
CA ILE A 45 -2.76 -8.39 9.52
C ILE A 45 -2.10 -7.07 9.98
N THR A 46 -1.65 -7.02 11.22
CA THR A 46 -0.81 -5.89 11.65
C THR A 46 0.64 -6.08 11.21
N ALA A 47 1.37 -4.97 11.09
CA ALA A 47 2.78 -4.99 10.72
C ALA A 47 3.61 -5.90 11.65
N HIS A 48 3.34 -5.89 12.96
CA HIS A 48 4.00 -6.79 13.93
C HIS A 48 3.73 -8.27 13.65
N LYS A 49 2.47 -8.62 13.39
CA LYS A 49 2.08 -10.01 13.10
C LYS A 49 2.54 -10.48 11.72
N SER A 50 2.95 -9.57 10.84
CA SER A 50 3.44 -9.90 9.51
C SER A 50 4.84 -10.51 9.49
N LYS A 51 5.58 -10.44 10.61
CA LYS A 51 6.93 -11.01 10.72
C LYS A 51 6.92 -12.51 10.41
N GLY A 52 7.79 -12.95 9.51
CA GLY A 52 7.88 -14.36 9.06
C GLY A 52 6.89 -14.75 7.98
N LEU A 53 5.87 -13.93 7.67
CA LEU A 53 4.90 -14.22 6.61
C LEU A 53 5.32 -13.58 5.29
N GLN A 54 4.79 -14.08 4.18
CA GLN A 54 5.01 -13.52 2.85
C GLN A 54 3.75 -13.64 1.99
N ALA A 55 3.56 -12.70 1.06
CA ALA A 55 2.50 -12.73 0.06
C ALA A 55 3.01 -12.16 -1.28
N ASP A 56 2.36 -12.50 -2.37
CA ASP A 56 2.71 -11.94 -3.68
C ASP A 56 2.55 -10.43 -3.70
N TYR A 57 1.45 -9.96 -3.16
CA TYR A 57 1.08 -8.53 -3.10
C TYR A 57 0.80 -8.10 -1.68
N VAL A 58 1.35 -6.94 -1.30
CA VAL A 58 1.14 -6.32 0.00
C VAL A 58 0.61 -4.92 -0.19
N PHE A 59 -0.47 -4.61 0.51
CA PHE A 59 -1.07 -3.28 0.60
C PHE A 59 -0.85 -2.75 2.00
N ILE A 60 0.08 -1.80 2.18
CA ILE A 60 0.27 -1.13 3.45
C ILE A 60 -0.73 0.01 3.53
N ILE A 61 -1.66 -0.07 4.48
CA ILE A 61 -2.75 0.88 4.63
C ILE A 61 -2.47 1.90 5.74
N ASN A 62 -3.29 2.96 5.80
CA ASN A 62 -3.17 4.04 6.80
C ASN A 62 -1.83 4.80 6.76
N ASN A 63 -1.22 4.94 5.57
CA ASN A 63 0.00 5.76 5.38
C ASN A 63 -0.36 7.24 5.29
N LYS A 64 -1.14 7.75 6.25
CA LYS A 64 -1.53 9.16 6.31
C LYS A 64 -0.89 9.86 7.51
N LYS A 65 -0.71 11.17 7.39
CA LYS A 65 -0.19 12.02 8.44
C LYS A 65 -1.23 12.15 9.56
N SER A 66 -1.16 11.26 10.54
CA SER A 66 -2.06 11.25 11.70
C SER A 66 -1.31 10.72 12.93
N ARG A 67 -1.89 10.93 14.13
CA ARG A 67 -1.32 10.42 15.39
C ARG A 67 -1.21 8.88 15.38
N MET A 68 -2.19 8.21 14.80
CA MET A 68 -2.29 6.75 14.71
C MET A 68 -2.10 6.26 13.26
N GLY A 69 -1.31 6.94 12.45
CA GLY A 69 -0.94 6.52 11.10
C GLY A 69 0.25 5.54 11.09
N PHE A 70 0.85 5.41 9.93
CA PHE A 70 2.11 4.70 9.77
C PHE A 70 3.14 5.66 9.14
N PRO A 71 4.07 6.28 9.93
CA PRO A 71 4.45 5.96 11.31
C PRO A 71 3.43 6.40 12.36
N SER A 72 3.40 5.67 13.46
CA SER A 72 2.72 6.10 14.68
C SER A 72 3.47 7.25 15.34
N LYS A 73 2.71 8.24 15.83
CA LYS A 73 3.23 9.36 16.63
C LYS A 73 2.90 9.23 18.12
N ILE A 74 2.44 8.05 18.51
CA ILE A 74 2.25 7.73 19.92
C ILE A 74 3.64 7.52 20.51
N GLN A 75 4.01 8.38 21.43
CA GLN A 75 5.27 8.23 22.19
C GLN A 75 5.09 7.13 23.24
N ASP A 76 6.11 6.32 23.40
CA ASP A 76 6.21 5.40 24.53
C ASP A 76 6.26 6.19 25.84
N ALA A 77 5.81 5.55 26.93
CA ALA A 77 5.84 6.20 28.24
C ALA A 77 7.27 6.64 28.58
N ALA A 78 7.42 7.84 29.13
CA ALA A 78 8.72 8.43 29.45
C ALA A 78 9.63 7.50 30.28
N ILE A 79 9.03 6.63 31.09
CA ILE A 79 9.75 5.64 31.91
C ILE A 79 10.43 4.56 31.06
N LEU A 80 9.87 4.19 29.91
CA LEU A 80 10.49 3.26 28.97
C LEU A 80 11.73 3.87 28.31
N ASN A 81 11.70 5.16 28.03
CA ASN A 81 12.83 5.87 27.45
C ASN A 81 14.06 5.96 28.41
N LEU A 82 13.83 5.82 29.72
CA LEU A 82 14.91 5.75 30.72
C LEU A 82 15.55 4.36 30.82
N LEU A 83 14.81 3.32 30.45
CA LEU A 83 15.26 1.93 30.54
C LEU A 83 15.83 1.39 29.22
N LEU A 84 15.41 1.98 28.11
CA LEU A 84 15.92 1.68 26.78
C LEU A 84 17.03 2.68 26.47
N ASP A 85 18.26 2.21 26.37
CA ASP A 85 19.35 2.99 25.77
C ASP A 85 18.90 3.40 24.38
N ASN A 86 18.47 4.68 24.22
CA ASN A 86 18.06 5.26 22.94
C ASN A 86 19.29 5.41 22.04
N CYS A 87 19.79 4.29 21.50
CA CYS A 87 20.88 4.26 20.53
C CYS A 87 20.48 4.79 19.15
N ASP A 88 19.21 5.05 18.92
CA ASP A 88 18.71 5.47 17.63
C ASP A 88 18.70 7.00 17.49
N SER A 89 19.62 7.52 16.70
CA SER A 89 19.82 8.95 16.46
C SER A 89 18.84 9.58 15.46
N TYR A 90 17.89 8.83 14.92
CA TYR A 90 16.98 9.31 13.86
C TYR A 90 15.50 9.15 14.22
N PRO A 91 14.64 10.05 13.71
CA PRO A 91 13.21 10.06 14.05
C PRO A 91 12.50 8.77 13.63
N TYR A 92 11.61 8.28 14.48
CA TYR A 92 10.78 7.09 14.21
C TYR A 92 11.57 5.81 13.90
N ALA A 93 12.72 5.61 14.52
CA ALA A 93 13.60 4.48 14.23
C ALA A 93 12.89 3.13 14.29
N GLU A 94 12.14 2.86 15.38
CA GLU A 94 11.37 1.62 15.54
C GLU A 94 10.25 1.50 14.51
N GLU A 95 9.53 2.58 14.24
CA GLU A 95 8.48 2.61 13.20
C GLU A 95 9.08 2.36 11.80
N ARG A 96 10.29 2.84 11.52
CA ARG A 96 11.01 2.57 10.27
C ARG A 96 11.36 1.09 10.12
N ARG A 97 11.86 0.46 11.19
CA ARG A 97 12.12 -0.99 11.20
C ARG A 97 10.85 -1.77 10.92
N LEU A 98 9.75 -1.40 11.59
CA LEU A 98 8.47 -2.04 11.41
C LEU A 98 7.90 -1.84 9.99
N PHE A 99 8.04 -0.65 9.45
CA PHE A 99 7.62 -0.33 8.08
C PHE A 99 8.44 -1.13 7.04
N TYR A 100 9.76 -1.22 7.25
CA TYR A 100 10.62 -2.07 6.43
C TYR A 100 10.20 -3.54 6.48
N VAL A 101 9.90 -4.06 7.67
CA VAL A 101 9.37 -5.42 7.81
C VAL A 101 8.09 -5.59 7.00
N ALA A 102 7.15 -4.66 7.09
CA ALA A 102 5.91 -4.72 6.32
C ALA A 102 6.15 -4.71 4.80
N MET A 103 7.03 -3.84 4.30
CA MET A 103 7.37 -3.77 2.88
C MET A 103 8.02 -5.06 2.36
N THR A 104 8.92 -5.65 3.15
CA THR A 104 9.64 -6.88 2.75
C THR A 104 8.78 -8.15 2.80
N ARG A 105 7.50 -8.05 3.16
CA ARG A 105 6.56 -9.18 3.10
C ARG A 105 6.10 -9.49 1.69
N ALA A 106 6.25 -8.55 0.75
CA ALA A 106 5.85 -8.75 -0.64
C ALA A 106 6.90 -9.53 -1.43
N LYS A 107 6.46 -10.56 -2.15
CA LYS A 107 7.29 -11.27 -3.12
C LYS A 107 7.36 -10.55 -4.48
N LYS A 108 6.27 -9.88 -4.88
CA LYS A 108 6.15 -9.25 -6.20
C LYS A 108 6.04 -7.73 -6.11
N LYS A 109 5.07 -7.22 -5.34
CA LYS A 109 4.80 -5.77 -5.32
C LYS A 109 4.21 -5.29 -4.01
N VAL A 110 4.63 -4.09 -3.58
CA VAL A 110 4.07 -3.34 -2.45
C VAL A 110 3.25 -2.18 -2.98
N PHE A 111 2.09 -1.95 -2.37
CA PHE A 111 1.24 -0.79 -2.60
C PHE A 111 1.12 0.00 -1.30
N LEU A 112 1.48 1.27 -1.33
CA LEU A 112 1.26 2.19 -0.20
C LEU A 112 -0.06 2.90 -0.41
N VAL A 113 -1.03 2.62 0.45
CA VAL A 113 -2.35 3.25 0.41
C VAL A 113 -2.35 4.47 1.32
N THR A 114 -2.58 5.64 0.74
CA THR A 114 -2.58 6.92 1.44
C THR A 114 -3.75 7.79 1.01
N VAL A 115 -3.97 8.90 1.71
CA VAL A 115 -4.95 9.92 1.34
C VAL A 115 -4.22 11.05 0.61
N ASN A 116 -4.79 11.52 -0.49
CA ASN A 116 -4.20 12.62 -1.27
C ASN A 116 -3.98 13.86 -0.39
N ASN A 117 -2.82 14.50 -0.53
CA ASN A 117 -2.35 15.64 0.27
C ASN A 117 -2.22 15.38 1.79
N GLN A 118 -2.32 14.13 2.23
CA GLN A 118 -2.14 13.73 3.63
C GLN A 118 -1.18 12.54 3.75
N GLU A 119 -0.25 12.38 2.81
CA GLU A 119 0.72 11.30 2.84
C GLU A 119 1.56 11.36 4.12
N SER A 120 1.82 10.19 4.71
CA SER A 120 2.73 10.08 5.85
C SER A 120 4.17 10.46 5.48
N GLU A 121 4.98 10.73 6.48
CA GLU A 121 6.40 11.04 6.32
C GLU A 121 7.13 9.95 5.53
N PHE A 122 6.85 8.67 5.81
CA PHE A 122 7.47 7.54 5.11
C PHE A 122 7.03 7.44 3.65
N ALA A 123 5.75 7.68 3.39
CA ALA A 123 5.25 7.69 2.03
C ALA A 123 5.85 8.84 1.21
N GLN A 124 6.00 10.03 1.81
CA GLN A 124 6.63 11.19 1.18
C GLN A 124 8.12 10.96 0.90
N GLU A 125 8.86 10.41 1.87
CA GLU A 125 10.28 10.09 1.68
C GLU A 125 10.51 9.12 0.53
N LEU A 126 9.72 8.04 0.45
CA LEU A 126 9.80 7.07 -0.64
C LEU A 126 9.41 7.71 -1.98
N LYS A 127 8.33 8.50 -2.02
CA LYS A 127 7.88 9.22 -3.22
C LYS A 127 8.97 10.17 -3.76
N ASN A 128 9.66 10.87 -2.86
CA ASN A 128 10.71 11.81 -3.24
C ASN A 128 11.98 11.08 -3.70
N ARG A 129 12.40 10.04 -2.96
CA ARG A 129 13.61 9.28 -3.25
C ARG A 129 13.52 8.48 -4.56
N TYR A 130 12.36 7.91 -4.85
CA TYR A 130 12.14 7.06 -6.02
C TYR A 130 11.24 7.71 -7.07
N ARG A 131 11.26 9.05 -7.12
CA ARG A 131 10.35 9.84 -7.99
C ARG A 131 10.44 9.47 -9.46
N GLU A 132 11.62 9.21 -9.96
CA GLU A 132 11.84 8.91 -11.38
C GLU A 132 11.40 7.47 -11.70
N GLU A 133 11.66 6.51 -10.82
CA GLU A 133 11.22 5.13 -10.97
C GLU A 133 9.69 5.03 -10.90
N LEU A 134 9.06 5.73 -9.95
CA LEU A 134 7.59 5.79 -9.83
C LEU A 134 6.93 6.42 -11.06
N LYS A 135 7.55 7.44 -11.66
CA LYS A 135 7.09 8.00 -12.92
C LYS A 135 7.17 6.99 -14.06
N ARG A 136 8.28 6.23 -14.16
CA ARG A 136 8.44 5.18 -15.19
C ARG A 136 7.32 4.14 -15.07
N GLU A 137 7.08 3.61 -13.87
CA GLU A 137 6.00 2.63 -13.64
C GLU A 137 4.60 3.17 -14.01
N GLN A 138 4.37 4.47 -13.85
CA GLN A 138 3.09 5.09 -14.26
C GLN A 138 2.86 5.04 -15.76
N TRP A 139 3.93 4.99 -16.55
CA TRP A 139 3.91 5.00 -18.02
C TRP A 139 4.14 3.64 -18.63
N GLU A 140 4.31 2.60 -17.82
CA GLU A 140 4.45 1.23 -18.27
C GLU A 140 3.12 0.45 -18.16
N CYS A 141 2.88 -0.40 -19.14
CA CYS A 141 1.72 -1.27 -19.15
C CYS A 141 1.89 -2.42 -18.15
N PRO A 142 1.03 -2.58 -17.14
CA PRO A 142 1.16 -3.64 -16.14
C PRO A 142 0.95 -5.05 -16.69
N LEU A 143 0.40 -5.19 -17.92
CA LEU A 143 0.18 -6.50 -18.53
C LEU A 143 1.36 -6.99 -19.38
N CYS A 144 2.08 -6.08 -20.03
CA CYS A 144 3.12 -6.47 -21.00
C CYS A 144 4.39 -5.63 -20.96
N GLY A 145 4.54 -4.71 -20.00
CA GLY A 145 5.69 -3.81 -19.90
C GLY A 145 5.80 -2.75 -21.02
N GLY A 146 4.90 -2.72 -21.98
CA GLY A 146 4.90 -1.72 -23.05
C GLY A 146 4.58 -0.31 -22.53
N LYS A 147 4.96 0.73 -23.26
CA LYS A 147 4.69 2.11 -22.87
C LYS A 147 3.19 2.43 -22.96
N LEU A 148 2.69 3.21 -22.00
CA LEU A 148 1.36 3.78 -22.04
C LEU A 148 1.38 5.09 -22.80
N LEU A 149 0.65 5.17 -23.91
CA LEU A 149 0.54 6.33 -24.77
C LEU A 149 -0.83 7.00 -24.60
N LYS A 150 -0.84 8.33 -24.52
CA LYS A 150 -2.08 9.09 -24.51
C LYS A 150 -2.77 8.96 -25.88
N LYS A 151 -4.02 8.52 -25.88
CA LYS A 151 -4.83 8.33 -27.08
C LYS A 151 -6.18 9.02 -26.90
N LYS A 152 -6.76 9.47 -27.99
CA LYS A 152 -8.10 10.05 -28.04
C LYS A 152 -9.10 9.00 -28.53
N GLY A 153 -10.17 8.78 -27.78
CA GLY A 153 -11.25 7.88 -28.15
C GLY A 153 -12.60 8.58 -28.19
N PRO A 154 -13.67 7.88 -28.56
CA PRO A 154 -15.01 8.45 -28.68
C PRO A 154 -15.54 9.06 -27.36
N TYR A 155 -15.07 8.52 -26.21
CA TYR A 155 -15.49 8.95 -24.87
C TYR A 155 -14.43 9.79 -24.13
N GLY A 156 -13.46 10.36 -24.85
CA GLY A 156 -12.42 11.21 -24.30
C GLY A 156 -11.02 10.60 -24.40
N GLU A 157 -10.08 11.22 -23.68
CA GLU A 157 -8.67 10.81 -23.67
C GLU A 157 -8.42 9.67 -22.69
N PHE A 158 -7.54 8.76 -23.06
CA PHE A 158 -7.13 7.63 -22.23
C PHE A 158 -5.68 7.24 -22.51
N PHE A 159 -5.06 6.52 -21.59
CA PHE A 159 -3.78 5.86 -21.83
C PHE A 159 -4.00 4.45 -22.35
N GLY A 160 -3.45 4.17 -23.54
CA GLY A 160 -3.47 2.85 -24.16
C GLY A 160 -2.07 2.28 -24.34
N CYS A 161 -1.93 0.97 -24.27
CA CYS A 161 -0.65 0.29 -24.44
C CYS A 161 -0.10 0.49 -25.87
N SER A 162 1.23 0.75 -25.99
CA SER A 162 1.93 0.83 -27.27
C SER A 162 1.87 -0.49 -28.03
N ASN A 163 1.90 -1.60 -27.31
CA ASN A 163 1.93 -2.95 -27.87
C ASN A 163 0.55 -3.46 -28.35
N TYR A 164 -0.45 -2.58 -28.42
CA TYR A 164 -1.78 -2.95 -28.93
C TYR A 164 -1.72 -3.50 -30.36
N LYS A 165 -0.89 -2.87 -31.23
CA LYS A 165 -0.76 -3.28 -32.64
C LYS A 165 0.17 -4.48 -32.85
N THR A 166 1.16 -4.65 -31.96
CA THR A 166 2.22 -5.69 -32.11
C THR A 166 1.85 -7.00 -31.41
N THR A 167 1.41 -6.94 -30.18
CA THR A 167 1.09 -8.14 -29.38
C THR A 167 -0.39 -8.24 -29.00
N GLY A 168 -1.25 -7.33 -29.49
CA GLY A 168 -2.67 -7.32 -29.16
C GLY A 168 -3.01 -6.91 -27.74
N CYS A 169 -2.08 -6.28 -26.98
CA CYS A 169 -2.31 -5.88 -25.61
C CYS A 169 -3.42 -4.83 -25.50
N LYS A 170 -4.56 -5.18 -24.92
CA LYS A 170 -5.75 -4.33 -24.83
C LYS A 170 -5.81 -3.47 -23.56
N TYR A 171 -4.71 -3.33 -22.82
CA TYR A 171 -4.72 -2.52 -21.60
C TYR A 171 -5.06 -1.06 -21.88
N LYS A 172 -5.97 -0.52 -21.09
CA LYS A 172 -6.41 0.90 -21.13
C LYS A 172 -6.55 1.44 -19.71
N ARG A 173 -6.16 2.70 -19.49
CA ARG A 173 -6.32 3.41 -18.22
C ARG A 173 -6.97 4.77 -18.48
N LYS A 174 -8.06 5.10 -17.77
CA LYS A 174 -8.70 6.42 -17.85
C LYS A 174 -7.75 7.50 -17.32
N ILE A 175 -7.81 8.70 -17.93
CA ILE A 175 -7.14 9.89 -17.41
C ILE A 175 -8.08 10.48 -16.35
N ILE A 176 -7.68 10.42 -15.10
CA ILE A 176 -8.35 11.11 -14.01
C ILE A 176 -7.78 12.54 -14.02
N LYS A 177 -8.58 13.52 -14.39
CA LYS A 177 -8.22 14.93 -14.17
C LYS A 177 -8.24 15.15 -12.65
N SER A 178 -7.11 15.48 -12.06
CA SER A 178 -7.06 16.06 -10.72
C SER A 178 -7.62 17.46 -10.84
N GLU A 179 -8.76 17.72 -10.21
CA GLU A 179 -9.23 19.08 -9.92
C GLU A 179 -8.29 19.76 -8.96
#